data_9e3dd20ee01385d83c4ae69cfecfdb9d
#
_entry.id   9e3dd20ee01385d83c4ae69cfecfdb9d
#
_cell.length_a   1.000
_cell.length_b   1.000
_cell.length_c   1.000
_cell.angle_alpha   90.00
_cell.angle_beta   90.00
_cell.angle_gamma   90.00
#
_symmetry.space_group_name_H-M   'P 1'
#
loop_
_entity.id
_entity.type
_entity.pdbx_description
1 polymer ?
#
loop_
_entity_poly.entity_id
_entity_poly.type
_entity_poly.pdbx_seq_one_letter_code
_entity_poly.pdbx_strand_id
1 'polypeptide(L)'
;MTGISRALTLAATLLCGPMNASAQDRMPPIPLDKMTDAQKKAVAEYKELRAADLTGPPWSVILRVPDLVVPSLQMRLHNQKNSALSPKLTEFAILIAARQWTNNYEWAAHTPAAERVGLSQPIIAAVADGRRPDRMADDEAIVYDFCIEVLHNQSVSDPTHARMLAKFGEPGAVEAASLEGYYTFLSMIMNTARSPLAPGTKPALAPFPK
;
A
#
# COMPACT_ATOMS: atom_id res chain seq x y z
N MET A 1 -48.87 22.30 -59.26
CA MET A 1 -49.15 22.06 -57.83
C MET A 1 -48.11 21.05 -57.37
N THR A 2 -47.00 21.54 -56.82
CA THR A 2 -45.81 20.73 -56.44
C THR A 2 -45.74 20.65 -54.90
N GLY A 3 -46.02 19.44 -54.36
CA GLY A 3 -45.94 19.16 -52.96
C GLY A 3 -44.51 18.85 -52.53
N ILE A 4 -43.94 19.68 -51.63
CA ILE A 4 -42.62 19.45 -51.02
C ILE A 4 -42.79 18.62 -49.74
N SER A 5 -42.39 17.36 -49.75
CA SER A 5 -42.28 16.53 -48.56
C SER A 5 -41.02 16.91 -47.77
N ARG A 6 -41.19 17.41 -46.55
CA ARG A 6 -40.09 17.63 -45.60
C ARG A 6 -39.89 16.32 -44.79
N ALA A 7 -38.76 15.72 -45.02
CA ALA A 7 -38.28 14.60 -44.17
C ALA A 7 -37.70 15.18 -42.86
N LEU A 8 -38.30 14.82 -41.73
CA LEU A 8 -37.75 15.10 -40.37
C LEU A 8 -36.68 14.05 -40.06
N THR A 9 -35.44 14.48 -40.05
CA THR A 9 -34.33 13.63 -39.56
C THR A 9 -34.27 13.76 -38.03
N LEU A 10 -34.65 12.70 -37.32
CA LEU A 10 -34.48 12.60 -35.86
C LEU A 10 -33.03 12.29 -35.55
N ALA A 11 -32.27 13.26 -35.08
CA ALA A 11 -30.91 13.02 -34.56
C ALA A 11 -30.99 12.45 -33.15
N ALA A 12 -30.73 11.17 -32.99
CA ALA A 12 -30.58 10.53 -31.69
C ALA A 12 -29.22 10.90 -31.09
N THR A 13 -29.20 11.84 -30.17
CA THR A 13 -28.05 12.16 -29.35
C THR A 13 -27.84 11.03 -28.32
N LEU A 14 -26.89 10.15 -28.54
CA LEU A 14 -26.39 9.22 -27.53
C LEU A 14 -25.69 10.04 -26.43
N LEU A 15 -26.36 10.23 -25.30
CA LEU A 15 -25.74 10.71 -24.07
C LEU A 15 -24.84 9.59 -23.52
N CYS A 16 -23.56 9.55 -23.92
CA CYS A 16 -22.52 8.80 -23.25
C CYS A 16 -22.20 9.53 -21.94
N GLY A 17 -22.89 9.19 -20.86
CA GLY A 17 -22.51 9.61 -19.51
C GLY A 17 -21.13 9.06 -19.18
N PRO A 18 -20.33 9.74 -18.32
CA PRO A 18 -19.04 9.21 -17.88
C PRO A 18 -19.29 7.89 -17.13
N MET A 19 -19.05 6.78 -17.79
CA MET A 19 -18.84 5.52 -17.09
C MET A 19 -17.58 5.69 -16.25
N ASN A 20 -17.74 5.83 -14.93
CA ASN A 20 -16.64 5.59 -13.98
C ASN A 20 -16.24 4.12 -14.12
N ALA A 21 -15.44 3.82 -15.13
CA ALA A 21 -14.79 2.53 -15.23
C ALA A 21 -13.80 2.44 -14.07
N SER A 22 -14.21 1.80 -12.98
CA SER A 22 -13.26 1.35 -11.96
C SER A 22 -12.16 0.58 -12.73
N ALA A 23 -10.91 0.97 -12.50
CA ALA A 23 -9.80 0.37 -13.23
C ALA A 23 -9.84 -1.16 -13.02
N GLN A 24 -9.97 -1.93 -14.11
CA GLN A 24 -10.07 -3.38 -14.06
C GLN A 24 -8.87 -3.98 -13.34
N ASP A 25 -9.13 -4.87 -12.36
CA ASP A 25 -8.10 -5.70 -11.74
C ASP A 25 -7.38 -6.52 -12.84
N ARG A 26 -6.08 -6.31 -12.97
CA ARG A 26 -5.25 -6.99 -13.98
C ARG A 26 -4.81 -8.38 -13.53
N MET A 27 -4.85 -8.63 -12.23
CA MET A 27 -4.35 -9.86 -11.61
C MET A 27 -5.35 -10.39 -10.56
N PRO A 28 -6.57 -10.76 -10.98
CA PRO A 28 -7.57 -11.28 -10.06
C PRO A 28 -7.08 -12.58 -9.39
N PRO A 29 -7.64 -12.97 -8.23
CA PRO A 29 -7.26 -14.20 -7.56
C PRO A 29 -7.29 -15.41 -8.50
N ILE A 30 -6.29 -16.29 -8.40
CA ILE A 30 -6.20 -17.51 -9.20
C ILE A 30 -7.19 -18.53 -8.62
N PRO A 31 -8.16 -19.03 -9.41
CA PRO A 31 -9.05 -20.11 -8.96
C PRO A 31 -8.26 -21.35 -8.55
N LEU A 32 -8.72 -22.07 -7.52
CA LEU A 32 -8.00 -23.21 -6.96
C LEU A 32 -7.75 -24.32 -8.00
N ASP A 33 -8.72 -24.56 -8.88
CA ASP A 33 -8.66 -25.54 -9.98
C ASP A 33 -7.65 -25.15 -11.08
N LYS A 34 -7.23 -23.87 -11.12
CA LYS A 34 -6.24 -23.34 -12.07
C LYS A 34 -4.85 -23.14 -11.47
N MET A 35 -4.68 -23.41 -10.18
CA MET A 35 -3.39 -23.30 -9.53
C MET A 35 -2.45 -24.43 -9.94
N THR A 36 -1.18 -24.09 -10.19
CA THR A 36 -0.10 -25.07 -10.31
C THR A 36 0.19 -25.73 -8.97
N ASP A 37 0.89 -26.87 -8.98
CA ASP A 37 1.30 -27.54 -7.73
C ASP A 37 2.20 -26.68 -6.87
N ALA A 38 3.09 -25.87 -7.46
CA ALA A 38 3.92 -24.91 -6.74
C ALA A 38 3.07 -23.84 -6.04
N GLN A 39 2.03 -23.32 -6.70
CA GLN A 39 1.11 -22.36 -6.09
C GLN A 39 0.30 -22.96 -4.95
N LYS A 40 -0.21 -24.19 -5.11
CA LYS A 40 -0.92 -24.91 -4.04
C LYS A 40 -0.02 -25.14 -2.82
N LYS A 41 1.24 -25.53 -3.06
CA LYS A 41 2.26 -25.69 -2.01
C LYS A 41 2.47 -24.37 -1.27
N ALA A 42 2.70 -23.27 -1.98
CA ALA A 42 2.90 -21.96 -1.38
C ALA A 42 1.68 -21.48 -0.55
N VAL A 43 0.45 -21.79 -1.00
CA VAL A 43 -0.77 -21.51 -0.24
C VAL A 43 -0.81 -22.30 1.06
N ALA A 44 -0.43 -23.60 1.02
CA ALA A 44 -0.37 -24.43 2.23
C ALA A 44 0.66 -23.91 3.24
N GLU A 45 1.87 -23.60 2.78
CA GLU A 45 2.94 -23.04 3.62
C GLU A 45 2.56 -21.68 4.22
N TYR A 46 1.90 -20.81 3.43
CA TYR A 46 1.36 -19.54 3.93
C TYR A 46 0.37 -19.78 5.06
N LYS A 47 -0.55 -20.72 4.90
CA LYS A 47 -1.58 -21.05 5.90
C LYS A 47 -0.96 -21.58 7.20
N GLU A 48 0.05 -22.42 7.11
CA GLU A 48 0.78 -22.93 8.28
C GLU A 48 1.47 -21.81 9.05
N LEU A 49 2.17 -20.90 8.36
CA LEU A 49 2.92 -19.81 9.00
C LEU A 49 2.03 -18.72 9.58
N ARG A 50 0.89 -18.43 8.97
CA ARG A 50 0.01 -17.33 9.35
C ARG A 50 -1.21 -17.75 10.15
N ALA A 51 -1.57 -19.03 10.14
CA ALA A 51 -2.83 -19.56 10.66
C ALA A 51 -4.07 -18.89 10.02
N ALA A 52 -3.97 -18.53 8.73
CA ALA A 52 -5.03 -17.88 7.96
C ALA A 52 -4.96 -18.26 6.49
N ASP A 53 -6.06 -18.18 5.78
CA ASP A 53 -6.10 -18.44 4.34
C ASP A 53 -5.44 -17.30 3.56
N LEU A 54 -4.78 -17.65 2.45
CA LEU A 54 -4.22 -16.67 1.52
C LEU A 54 -5.36 -16.07 0.71
N THR A 55 -5.77 -14.86 1.09
CA THR A 55 -6.88 -14.15 0.43
C THR A 55 -6.47 -12.72 0.08
N GLY A 56 -6.89 -12.28 -1.10
CA GLY A 56 -6.71 -10.89 -1.54
C GLY A 56 -5.26 -10.40 -1.69
N PRO A 57 -5.09 -9.16 -2.13
CA PRO A 57 -3.77 -8.51 -2.23
C PRO A 57 -3.12 -8.29 -0.85
N PRO A 58 -1.79 -8.22 -0.79
CA PRO A 58 -0.83 -8.43 -1.89
C PRO A 58 -0.62 -9.91 -2.25
N TRP A 59 -1.08 -10.84 -1.41
CA TRP A 59 -0.75 -12.27 -1.46
C TRP A 59 -1.27 -12.95 -2.71
N SER A 60 -2.49 -12.62 -3.15
CA SER A 60 -3.05 -13.14 -4.41
C SER A 60 -2.23 -12.71 -5.63
N VAL A 61 -1.56 -11.56 -5.57
CA VAL A 61 -0.68 -11.08 -6.63
C VAL A 61 0.67 -11.79 -6.57
N ILE A 62 1.29 -11.88 -5.37
CA ILE A 62 2.58 -12.54 -5.14
C ILE A 62 2.52 -14.03 -5.53
N LEU A 63 1.38 -14.69 -5.34
CA LEU A 63 1.19 -16.11 -5.65
C LEU A 63 1.51 -16.48 -7.12
N ARG A 64 1.58 -15.51 -8.02
CA ARG A 64 2.03 -15.74 -9.41
C ARG A 64 3.50 -16.12 -9.50
N VAL A 65 4.26 -15.80 -8.45
CA VAL A 65 5.65 -16.24 -8.25
C VAL A 65 5.70 -16.95 -6.88
N PRO A 66 5.33 -18.26 -6.80
CA PRO A 66 5.11 -18.96 -5.54
C PRO A 66 6.30 -18.87 -4.57
N ASP A 67 7.51 -18.89 -5.11
CA ASP A 67 8.76 -18.83 -4.31
C ASP A 67 8.94 -17.50 -3.55
N LEU A 68 8.20 -16.45 -3.91
CA LEU A 68 8.20 -15.17 -3.19
C LEU A 68 7.21 -15.13 -2.02
N VAL A 69 6.25 -16.06 -1.92
CA VAL A 69 5.17 -16.00 -0.92
C VAL A 69 5.74 -16.12 0.50
N VAL A 70 6.49 -17.19 0.77
CA VAL A 70 7.03 -17.46 2.10
C VAL A 70 8.07 -16.41 2.54
N PRO A 71 9.08 -16.05 1.73
CA PRO A 71 10.03 -15.00 2.12
C PRO A 71 9.35 -13.65 2.41
N SER A 72 8.38 -13.25 1.58
CA SER A 72 7.63 -12.02 1.80
C SER A 72 6.81 -12.08 3.09
N LEU A 73 6.19 -13.22 3.40
CA LEU A 73 5.46 -13.41 4.65
C LEU A 73 6.39 -13.37 5.86
N GLN A 74 7.56 -13.97 5.77
CA GLN A 74 8.55 -13.94 6.86
C GLN A 74 9.01 -12.52 7.18
N MET A 75 9.28 -11.68 6.18
CA MET A 75 9.56 -10.25 6.39
C MET A 75 8.41 -9.54 7.10
N ARG A 76 7.18 -9.76 6.66
CA ARG A 76 6.01 -9.19 7.32
C ARG A 76 5.91 -9.62 8.79
N LEU A 77 6.06 -10.90 9.07
CA LEU A 77 5.96 -11.44 10.43
C LEU A 77 7.07 -10.90 11.34
N HIS A 78 8.30 -10.71 10.82
CA HIS A 78 9.39 -10.07 11.54
C HIS A 78 9.01 -8.63 11.91
N ASN A 79 8.60 -7.83 10.94
CA ASN A 79 8.20 -6.44 11.15
C ASN A 79 7.06 -6.26 12.17
N GLN A 80 6.16 -7.25 12.28
CA GLN A 80 5.04 -7.22 13.22
C GLN A 80 5.37 -7.69 14.64
N LYS A 81 6.34 -8.60 14.79
CA LYS A 81 6.55 -9.31 16.07
C LYS A 81 7.91 -9.03 16.72
N ASN A 82 8.91 -8.72 15.93
CA ASN A 82 10.29 -8.68 16.37
C ASN A 82 10.99 -7.36 16.03
N SER A 83 10.24 -6.33 15.65
CA SER A 83 10.82 -5.06 15.25
C SER A 83 11.44 -4.31 16.44
N ALA A 84 12.58 -3.66 16.23
CA ALA A 84 13.18 -2.71 17.15
C ALA A 84 12.36 -1.40 17.25
N LEU A 85 11.47 -1.15 16.28
CA LEU A 85 10.51 -0.06 16.32
C LEU A 85 9.24 -0.47 17.09
N SER A 86 8.66 0.44 17.84
CA SER A 86 7.38 0.18 18.48
C SER A 86 6.27 -0.04 17.44
N PRO A 87 5.18 -0.77 17.78
CA PRO A 87 4.06 -0.97 16.86
C PRO A 87 3.52 0.34 16.25
N LYS A 88 3.51 1.43 17.02
CA LYS A 88 3.10 2.76 16.55
C LYS A 88 4.03 3.27 15.44
N LEU A 89 5.33 3.17 15.64
CA LEU A 89 6.33 3.63 14.67
C LEU A 89 6.40 2.73 13.43
N THR A 90 6.18 1.43 13.61
CA THR A 90 6.04 0.48 12.48
C THR A 90 4.86 0.85 11.58
N GLU A 91 3.67 1.05 12.15
CA GLU A 91 2.49 1.45 11.37
C GLU A 91 2.68 2.85 10.73
N PHE A 92 3.38 3.75 11.42
CA PHE A 92 3.69 5.07 10.89
C PHE A 92 4.59 4.99 9.63
N ALA A 93 5.68 4.20 9.68
CA ALA A 93 6.54 3.95 8.52
C ALA A 93 5.74 3.33 7.36
N ILE A 94 4.87 2.36 7.65
CA ILE A 94 4.00 1.75 6.63
C ILE A 94 3.11 2.78 5.93
N LEU A 95 2.50 3.69 6.69
CA LEU A 95 1.66 4.75 6.12
C LEU A 95 2.48 5.73 5.25
N ILE A 96 3.72 6.02 5.62
CA ILE A 96 4.63 6.86 4.82
C ILE A 96 4.92 6.17 3.47
N ALA A 97 5.29 4.89 3.47
CA ALA A 97 5.49 4.12 2.25
C ALA A 97 4.21 4.06 1.39
N ALA A 98 3.06 3.75 2.01
CA ALA A 98 1.78 3.69 1.31
C ALA A 98 1.42 5.03 0.64
N ARG A 99 1.68 6.16 1.32
CA ARG A 99 1.46 7.50 0.77
C ARG A 99 2.41 7.77 -0.41
N GLN A 100 3.70 7.46 -0.27
CA GLN A 100 4.69 7.66 -1.34
C GLN A 100 4.26 7.02 -2.65
N TRP A 101 3.68 5.83 -2.58
CA TRP A 101 3.20 5.07 -3.73
C TRP A 101 1.73 5.34 -4.08
N THR A 102 1.04 6.23 -3.36
CA THR A 102 -0.42 6.44 -3.45
C THR A 102 -1.17 5.08 -3.45
N ASN A 103 -0.69 4.16 -2.60
CA ASN A 103 -1.29 2.85 -2.48
C ASN A 103 -2.47 2.88 -1.50
N ASN A 104 -3.67 3.06 -2.06
CA ASN A 104 -4.90 3.12 -1.26
C ASN A 104 -5.24 1.81 -0.55
N TYR A 105 -4.76 0.66 -1.04
CA TYR A 105 -4.99 -0.64 -0.39
C TYR A 105 -4.23 -0.73 0.93
N GLU A 106 -2.91 -0.50 0.92
CA GLU A 106 -2.09 -0.49 2.15
C GLU A 106 -2.55 0.61 3.10
N TRP A 107 -2.88 1.78 2.57
CA TRP A 107 -3.41 2.87 3.38
C TRP A 107 -4.67 2.46 4.15
N ALA A 108 -5.66 1.90 3.46
CA ALA A 108 -6.93 1.47 4.06
C ALA A 108 -6.73 0.31 5.06
N ALA A 109 -5.78 -0.59 4.80
CA ALA A 109 -5.48 -1.72 5.67
C ALA A 109 -4.76 -1.29 6.96
N HIS A 110 -3.85 -0.31 6.88
CA HIS A 110 -2.96 0.07 7.97
C HIS A 110 -3.44 1.28 8.79
N THR A 111 -4.27 2.18 8.25
CA THR A 111 -4.82 3.32 9.02
C THR A 111 -5.52 2.89 10.30
N PRO A 112 -6.46 1.91 10.32
CA PRO A 112 -7.10 1.47 11.57
C PRO A 112 -6.13 0.82 12.55
N ALA A 113 -5.06 0.19 12.06
CA ALA A 113 -4.01 -0.39 12.90
C ALA A 113 -3.17 0.73 13.56
N ALA A 114 -2.76 1.73 12.79
CA ALA A 114 -2.03 2.90 13.27
C ALA A 114 -2.80 3.66 14.37
N GLU A 115 -4.10 3.88 14.17
CA GLU A 115 -4.98 4.48 15.18
C GLU A 115 -5.02 3.65 16.48
N ARG A 116 -5.18 2.34 16.36
CA ARG A 116 -5.25 1.42 17.50
C ARG A 116 -3.98 1.41 18.33
N VAL A 117 -2.83 1.58 17.71
CA VAL A 117 -1.54 1.65 18.41
C VAL A 117 -1.15 3.06 18.83
N GLY A 118 -2.05 4.05 18.68
CA GLY A 118 -1.91 5.39 19.22
C GLY A 118 -1.24 6.42 18.32
N LEU A 119 -1.15 6.17 17.00
CA LEU A 119 -0.76 7.23 16.08
C LEU A 119 -1.92 8.23 15.94
N SER A 120 -1.64 9.52 16.14
CA SER A 120 -2.69 10.54 16.21
C SER A 120 -3.28 10.86 14.83
N GLN A 121 -4.58 11.15 14.79
CA GLN A 121 -5.29 11.54 13.57
C GLN A 121 -4.67 12.74 12.82
N PRO A 122 -4.20 13.81 13.52
CA PRO A 122 -3.51 14.90 12.84
C PRO A 122 -2.23 14.46 12.11
N ILE A 123 -1.50 13.47 12.65
CA ILE A 123 -0.30 12.91 12.00
C ILE A 123 -0.72 12.11 10.77
N ILE A 124 -1.72 11.22 10.90
CA ILE A 124 -2.24 10.42 9.78
C ILE A 124 -2.73 11.33 8.64
N ALA A 125 -3.50 12.36 8.96
CA ALA A 125 -4.01 13.31 7.97
C ALA A 125 -2.88 14.07 7.25
N ALA A 126 -1.86 14.50 7.99
CA ALA A 126 -0.70 15.18 7.39
C ALA A 126 0.06 14.27 6.42
N VAL A 127 0.26 12.99 6.79
CA VAL A 127 0.86 12.00 5.88
C VAL A 127 -0.01 11.79 4.65
N ALA A 128 -1.34 11.65 4.80
CA ALA A 128 -2.26 11.52 3.68
C ALA A 128 -2.16 12.68 2.68
N ASP A 129 -1.94 13.89 3.18
CA ASP A 129 -1.73 15.10 2.37
C ASP A 129 -0.31 15.19 1.74
N GLY A 130 0.59 14.27 2.09
CA GLY A 130 1.98 14.30 1.62
C GLY A 130 2.81 15.41 2.26
N ARG A 131 2.43 15.90 3.43
CA ARG A 131 3.14 16.95 4.16
C ARG A 131 3.71 16.43 5.48
N ARG A 132 4.78 17.08 5.94
CA ARG A 132 5.36 16.77 7.24
C ARG A 132 4.36 17.10 8.36
N PRO A 133 4.08 16.17 9.30
CA PRO A 133 3.23 16.48 10.45
C PRO A 133 3.86 17.52 11.38
N ASP A 134 3.05 18.48 11.91
CA ASP A 134 3.54 19.59 12.72
C ASP A 134 3.84 19.21 14.18
N ARG A 135 3.12 18.21 14.73
CA ARG A 135 3.18 17.86 16.15
C ARG A 135 3.49 16.38 16.33
N MET A 136 4.71 16.01 16.00
CA MET A 136 5.24 14.67 16.24
C MET A 136 5.98 14.63 17.59
N ALA A 137 5.89 13.51 18.30
CA ALA A 137 6.83 13.18 19.35
C ALA A 137 8.25 13.02 18.77
N ASP A 138 9.27 13.07 19.59
CA ASP A 138 10.66 13.01 19.12
C ASP A 138 10.98 11.72 18.36
N ASP A 139 10.49 10.59 18.86
CA ASP A 139 10.62 9.29 18.20
C ASP A 139 9.88 9.21 16.84
N GLU A 140 8.70 9.81 16.75
CA GLU A 140 7.94 9.92 15.51
C GLU A 140 8.67 10.81 14.48
N ALA A 141 9.22 11.95 14.92
CA ALA A 141 9.95 12.85 14.06
C ALA A 141 11.24 12.20 13.50
N ILE A 142 11.96 11.43 14.31
CA ILE A 142 13.16 10.70 13.87
C ILE A 142 12.80 9.67 12.79
N VAL A 143 11.76 8.86 13.01
CA VAL A 143 11.33 7.84 12.04
C VAL A 143 10.81 8.50 10.77
N TYR A 144 9.99 9.56 10.89
CA TYR A 144 9.49 10.28 9.72
C TYR A 144 10.62 10.84 8.85
N ASP A 145 11.55 11.58 9.45
CA ASP A 145 12.65 12.22 8.72
C ASP A 145 13.52 11.15 8.04
N PHE A 146 13.79 10.02 8.73
CA PHE A 146 14.55 8.90 8.18
C PHE A 146 13.84 8.26 6.98
N CYS A 147 12.56 7.89 7.12
CA CYS A 147 11.79 7.25 6.07
C CYS A 147 11.65 8.15 4.83
N ILE A 148 11.39 9.45 5.03
CA ILE A 148 11.28 10.42 3.92
C ILE A 148 12.61 10.56 3.18
N GLU A 149 13.74 10.65 3.89
CA GLU A 149 15.04 10.72 3.24
C GLU A 149 15.36 9.44 2.44
N VAL A 150 15.09 8.25 3.00
CA VAL A 150 15.26 6.97 2.28
C VAL A 150 14.44 6.97 0.99
N LEU A 151 13.17 7.37 1.05
CA LEU A 151 12.27 7.30 -0.10
C LEU A 151 12.54 8.37 -1.16
N HIS A 152 12.87 9.59 -0.75
CA HIS A 152 13.00 10.71 -1.68
C HIS A 152 14.44 10.91 -2.17
N ASN A 153 15.41 10.75 -1.28
CA ASN A 153 16.83 10.99 -1.58
C ASN A 153 17.59 9.70 -1.92
N GLN A 154 16.95 8.52 -1.70
CA GLN A 154 17.58 7.19 -1.87
C GLN A 154 18.84 7.03 -1.00
N SER A 155 18.93 7.82 0.03
CA SER A 155 20.02 7.90 1.00
C SER A 155 19.52 8.64 2.23
N VAL A 156 20.27 8.52 3.34
CA VAL A 156 19.98 9.23 4.59
C VAL A 156 21.16 10.13 4.92
N SER A 157 20.89 11.40 5.30
CA SER A 157 21.91 12.35 5.71
C SER A 157 22.55 11.95 7.05
N ASP A 158 23.82 12.31 7.26
CA ASP A 158 24.54 12.00 8.50
C ASP A 158 23.81 12.48 9.77
N PRO A 159 23.21 13.71 9.83
CA PRO A 159 22.46 14.13 11.00
C PRO A 159 21.22 13.28 11.28
N THR A 160 20.45 12.90 10.26
CA THR A 160 19.26 12.05 10.41
C THR A 160 19.67 10.63 10.82
N HIS A 161 20.72 10.07 10.20
CA HIS A 161 21.26 8.78 10.56
C HIS A 161 21.76 8.76 12.02
N ALA A 162 22.50 9.78 12.46
CA ALA A 162 22.98 9.87 13.84
C ALA A 162 21.83 9.92 14.86
N ARG A 163 20.74 10.66 14.59
CA ARG A 163 19.54 10.70 15.44
C ARG A 163 18.88 9.33 15.51
N MET A 164 18.76 8.62 14.37
CA MET A 164 18.20 7.29 14.30
C MET A 164 19.01 6.28 15.12
N LEU A 165 20.35 6.28 14.96
CA LEU A 165 21.24 5.42 15.73
C LEU A 165 21.17 5.71 17.25
N ALA A 166 21.15 6.97 17.64
CA ALA A 166 21.10 7.36 19.04
C ALA A 166 19.80 6.90 19.73
N LYS A 167 18.69 6.82 18.99
CA LYS A 167 17.38 6.45 19.54
C LYS A 167 17.07 4.96 19.45
N PHE A 168 17.38 4.32 18.31
CA PHE A 168 16.94 2.98 17.98
C PHE A 168 18.08 2.00 17.68
N GLY A 169 19.33 2.49 17.69
CA GLY A 169 20.50 1.68 17.34
C GLY A 169 20.55 1.30 15.85
N GLU A 170 21.57 0.52 15.49
CA GLU A 170 21.71 -0.02 14.13
C GLU A 170 20.51 -0.90 13.72
N PRO A 171 19.98 -1.79 14.59
CA PRO A 171 18.80 -2.57 14.23
C PRO A 171 17.62 -1.70 13.81
N GLY A 172 17.31 -0.63 14.55
CA GLY A 172 16.21 0.27 14.21
C GLY A 172 16.39 0.97 12.86
N ALA A 173 17.63 1.39 12.54
CA ALA A 173 17.93 1.99 11.23
C ALA A 173 17.73 0.99 10.08
N VAL A 174 18.22 -0.25 10.23
CA VAL A 174 18.05 -1.29 9.23
C VAL A 174 16.59 -1.68 9.06
N GLU A 175 15.85 -1.80 10.16
CA GLU A 175 14.43 -2.16 10.11
C GLU A 175 13.55 -1.05 9.52
N ALA A 176 13.81 0.23 9.82
CA ALA A 176 13.11 1.33 9.17
C ALA A 176 13.31 1.31 7.66
N ALA A 177 14.55 1.13 7.20
CA ALA A 177 14.85 1.00 5.76
C ALA A 177 14.20 -0.26 5.15
N SER A 178 14.20 -1.38 5.89
CA SER A 178 13.55 -2.63 5.48
C SER A 178 12.03 -2.47 5.33
N LEU A 179 11.38 -1.76 6.25
CA LEU A 179 9.94 -1.43 6.18
C LEU A 179 9.62 -0.65 4.91
N GLU A 180 10.37 0.43 4.65
CA GLU A 180 10.19 1.24 3.45
C GLU A 180 10.39 0.43 2.17
N GLY A 181 11.43 -0.40 2.11
CA GLY A 181 11.69 -1.29 0.96
C GLY A 181 10.58 -2.32 0.77
N TYR A 182 10.14 -2.96 1.84
CA TYR A 182 9.10 -3.98 1.79
C TYR A 182 7.74 -3.44 1.37
N TYR A 183 7.27 -2.32 1.96
CA TYR A 183 6.00 -1.73 1.60
C TYR A 183 6.05 -0.99 0.26
N THR A 184 7.22 -0.53 -0.18
CA THR A 184 7.48 -0.12 -1.56
C THR A 184 7.26 -1.28 -2.53
N PHE A 185 7.88 -2.45 -2.29
CA PHE A 185 7.69 -3.66 -3.10
C PHE A 185 6.21 -4.05 -3.17
N LEU A 186 5.51 -4.13 -2.03
CA LEU A 186 4.08 -4.45 -2.00
C LEU A 186 3.25 -3.44 -2.79
N SER A 187 3.55 -2.15 -2.63
CA SER A 187 2.85 -1.08 -3.34
C SER A 187 3.07 -1.15 -4.86
N MET A 188 4.30 -1.41 -5.29
CA MET A 188 4.63 -1.55 -6.73
C MET A 188 3.85 -2.70 -7.37
N ILE A 189 3.82 -3.88 -6.77
CA ILE A 189 3.10 -5.03 -7.34
C ILE A 189 1.60 -4.81 -7.34
N MET A 190 1.02 -4.24 -6.28
CA MET A 190 -0.42 -3.96 -6.21
C MET A 190 -0.85 -2.85 -7.17
N ASN A 191 -0.06 -1.79 -7.31
CA ASN A 191 -0.33 -0.73 -8.29
C ASN A 191 -0.22 -1.27 -9.73
N THR A 192 0.75 -2.15 -10.01
CA THR A 192 0.88 -2.84 -11.29
C THR A 192 -0.34 -3.71 -11.59
N ALA A 193 -0.80 -4.46 -10.59
CA ALA A 193 -1.98 -5.31 -10.69
C ALA A 193 -3.30 -4.51 -10.76
N ARG A 194 -3.30 -3.23 -10.36
CA ARG A 194 -4.51 -2.44 -10.11
C ARG A 194 -5.41 -3.14 -9.09
N SER A 195 -4.81 -3.59 -8.00
CA SER A 195 -5.52 -4.30 -6.94
C SER A 195 -6.68 -3.47 -6.40
N PRO A 196 -7.91 -3.99 -6.41
CA PRO A 196 -9.08 -3.25 -5.97
C PRO A 196 -9.08 -3.10 -4.45
N LEU A 197 -9.68 -2.02 -3.98
CA LEU A 197 -10.05 -1.86 -2.57
C LEU A 197 -11.17 -2.85 -2.20
N ALA A 198 -11.32 -3.12 -0.91
CA ALA A 198 -12.46 -3.87 -0.42
C ALA A 198 -13.78 -3.20 -0.85
N PRO A 199 -14.84 -3.99 -1.15
CA PRO A 199 -16.13 -3.43 -1.52
C PRO A 199 -16.61 -2.36 -0.53
N GLY A 200 -17.05 -1.22 -1.04
CA GLY A 200 -17.52 -0.09 -0.22
C GLY A 200 -16.42 0.83 0.32
N THR A 201 -15.15 0.47 0.22
CA THR A 201 -14.03 1.33 0.61
C THR A 201 -13.76 2.38 -0.47
N LYS A 202 -13.66 3.66 -0.07
CA LYS A 202 -13.27 4.74 -0.97
C LYS A 202 -11.77 5.01 -0.89
N PRO A 203 -11.12 5.38 -2.00
CA PRO A 203 -9.74 5.86 -1.96
C PRO A 203 -9.63 7.06 -1.03
N ALA A 204 -8.69 7.01 -0.09
CA ALA A 204 -8.43 8.10 0.86
C ALA A 204 -7.28 9.00 0.40
N LEU A 205 -6.33 8.43 -0.37
CA LEU A 205 -5.18 9.17 -0.88
C LEU A 205 -5.50 9.79 -2.24
N ALA A 206 -5.33 11.10 -2.35
CA ALA A 206 -5.29 11.77 -3.64
C ALA A 206 -3.97 11.44 -4.37
N PRO A 207 -3.98 11.31 -5.71
CA PRO A 207 -2.73 11.21 -6.46
C PRO A 207 -1.83 12.42 -6.16
N PHE A 208 -0.51 12.20 -6.10
CA PHE A 208 0.40 13.33 -6.05
C PHE A 208 0.26 14.17 -7.33
N PRO A 209 0.38 15.49 -7.24
CA PRO A 209 0.54 16.33 -8.43
C PRO A 209 1.73 15.81 -9.23
N LYS A 210 1.54 15.65 -10.55
CA LYS A 210 2.62 15.32 -11.48
C LYS A 210 3.41 16.57 -11.84
#